data_946c54a2dd5a258e2d720510d2a901eb
#
_entry.id   946c54a2dd5a258e2d720510d2a901eb
#
_cell.length_a   1.000
_cell.length_b   1.000
_cell.length_c   1.000
_cell.angle_alpha   90.00
_cell.angle_beta   90.00
_cell.angle_gamma   90.00
#
_symmetry.space_group_name_H-M   'P 1'
#
loop_
_entity.id
_entity.type
_entity.pdbx_description
1 polymer ?
#
loop_
_entity_poly.entity_id
_entity_poly.type
_entity_poly.pdbx_seq_one_letter_code
_entity_poly.pdbx_strand_id
1 'polypeptide(L)'
;MVVFEGVKKESLLKLKGFSKEQPKTVHEELRLKKGEVYLILYSSGKLLLQGNQDAVEKAAKELEKINIGKKISAEAFRKEQGWVIGTDESLKGDTFGGLVVAGVKANDELRQGLAELGVVDSKLLADKEVLQMAEKIKHIVPCEVKSILPEEYNRNREVTFLLNKLHKECADYLFPGKHVVDKFPGCTVGEIQVERAESKYIEVAAASVLARAGALQQLDYLSSQAGFRLPKGSTHVKLALFELKERGLDFRKFVKVDFSNVKEFL
;
A
#
# COMPACT_ATOMS: atom_id res chain seq x y z
N MET A 1 -10.61 8.34 -7.57
CA MET A 1 -10.71 6.86 -7.56
C MET A 1 -11.73 6.45 -6.52
N VAL A 2 -12.60 5.46 -6.80
CA VAL A 2 -13.64 4.98 -5.88
C VAL A 2 -13.60 3.46 -5.87
N VAL A 3 -13.85 2.85 -4.71
CA VAL A 3 -13.85 1.39 -4.55
C VAL A 3 -15.21 0.91 -4.04
N PHE A 4 -15.69 -0.20 -4.59
CA PHE A 4 -16.84 -0.95 -4.10
C PHE A 4 -16.40 -2.36 -3.70
N GLU A 5 -17.08 -2.95 -2.73
CA GLU A 5 -16.91 -4.35 -2.32
C GLU A 5 -18.19 -5.15 -2.51
N GLY A 6 -18.05 -6.49 -2.52
CA GLY A 6 -19.19 -7.39 -2.73
C GLY A 6 -19.80 -7.34 -4.14
N VAL A 7 -19.01 -6.94 -5.13
CA VAL A 7 -19.48 -6.80 -6.51
C VAL A 7 -19.37 -8.14 -7.23
N LYS A 8 -20.47 -8.55 -7.89
CA LYS A 8 -20.53 -9.75 -8.72
C LYS A 8 -20.33 -9.40 -10.19
N LYS A 9 -19.56 -10.21 -10.90
CA LYS A 9 -19.26 -10.04 -12.33
C LYS A 9 -20.51 -9.95 -13.21
N GLU A 10 -21.50 -10.79 -12.93
CA GLU A 10 -22.76 -10.83 -13.67
C GLU A 10 -23.54 -9.52 -13.60
N SER A 11 -23.41 -8.79 -12.47
CA SER A 11 -24.05 -7.49 -12.29
C SER A 11 -23.40 -6.42 -13.17
N LEU A 12 -22.09 -6.45 -13.32
CA LEU A 12 -21.35 -5.51 -14.18
C LEU A 12 -21.58 -5.78 -15.67
N LEU A 13 -21.72 -7.02 -16.08
CA LEU A 13 -21.96 -7.38 -17.48
C LEU A 13 -23.34 -6.89 -17.99
N LYS A 14 -24.26 -6.55 -17.10
CA LYS A 14 -25.57 -5.96 -17.44
C LYS A 14 -25.54 -4.46 -17.67
N LEU A 15 -24.41 -3.81 -17.36
CA LEU A 15 -24.26 -2.35 -17.53
C LEU A 15 -24.22 -1.99 -19.02
N LYS A 16 -25.09 -1.05 -19.41
CA LYS A 16 -25.13 -0.55 -20.81
C LYS A 16 -24.07 0.53 -21.05
N GLY A 17 -23.51 0.53 -22.24
CA GLY A 17 -22.57 1.56 -22.69
C GLY A 17 -21.12 1.38 -22.22
N PHE A 18 -20.81 0.24 -21.60
CA PHE A 18 -19.43 -0.16 -21.28
C PHE A 18 -18.90 -1.14 -22.34
N SER A 19 -17.68 -0.90 -22.79
CA SER A 19 -16.90 -1.85 -23.61
C SER A 19 -16.04 -2.72 -22.71
N LYS A 20 -15.93 -4.00 -23.06
CA LYS A 20 -15.03 -4.92 -22.35
C LYS A 20 -13.61 -4.75 -22.87
N GLU A 21 -12.66 -4.65 -21.95
CA GLU A 21 -11.22 -4.65 -22.24
C GLU A 21 -10.54 -5.90 -21.66
N GLN A 22 -9.34 -6.19 -22.14
CA GLN A 22 -8.56 -7.30 -21.60
C GLN A 22 -8.05 -6.96 -20.19
N PRO A 23 -8.14 -7.88 -19.21
CA PRO A 23 -7.49 -7.75 -17.92
C PRO A 23 -5.99 -7.51 -18.09
N LYS A 24 -5.43 -6.62 -17.27
CA LYS A 24 -3.99 -6.28 -17.31
C LYS A 24 -3.16 -7.08 -16.29
N THR A 25 -3.82 -7.70 -15.33
CA THR A 25 -3.19 -8.53 -14.30
C THR A 25 -3.96 -9.83 -14.08
N VAL A 26 -3.30 -10.85 -13.53
CA VAL A 26 -3.92 -12.16 -13.20
C VAL A 26 -5.03 -12.07 -12.15
N HIS A 27 -5.09 -10.96 -11.41
CA HIS A 27 -6.09 -10.73 -10.38
C HIS A 27 -7.34 -9.99 -10.90
N GLU A 28 -7.28 -9.42 -12.10
CA GLU A 28 -8.42 -8.77 -12.72
C GLU A 28 -9.34 -9.81 -13.36
N GLU A 29 -10.56 -9.89 -12.85
CA GLU A 29 -11.59 -10.80 -13.37
C GLU A 29 -12.38 -10.19 -14.53
N LEU A 30 -12.55 -8.86 -14.49
CA LEU A 30 -13.27 -8.12 -15.53
C LEU A 30 -12.76 -6.68 -15.58
N ARG A 31 -12.53 -6.18 -16.79
CA ARG A 31 -12.22 -4.78 -17.06
C ARG A 31 -13.22 -4.21 -18.05
N LEU A 32 -13.89 -3.14 -17.67
CA LEU A 32 -14.87 -2.42 -18.50
C LEU A 32 -14.43 -0.96 -18.64
N LYS A 33 -14.74 -0.36 -19.80
CA LYS A 33 -14.47 1.06 -20.10
C LYS A 33 -15.71 1.76 -20.65
N LYS A 34 -15.93 3.00 -20.18
CA LYS A 34 -16.92 3.92 -20.72
C LYS A 34 -16.34 5.34 -20.71
N GLY A 35 -16.02 5.87 -21.88
CA GLY A 35 -15.34 7.16 -21.97
C GLY A 35 -14.04 7.15 -21.20
N GLU A 36 -13.91 8.05 -20.22
CA GLU A 36 -12.70 8.20 -19.37
C GLU A 36 -12.74 7.38 -18.07
N VAL A 37 -13.71 6.49 -17.90
CA VAL A 37 -13.85 5.65 -16.69
C VAL A 37 -13.57 4.19 -17.00
N TYR A 38 -12.79 3.58 -16.13
CA TYR A 38 -12.56 2.15 -16.07
C TYR A 38 -13.24 1.56 -14.83
N LEU A 39 -13.94 0.44 -15.02
CA LEU A 39 -14.43 -0.43 -13.96
C LEU A 39 -13.57 -1.69 -13.95
N ILE A 40 -12.83 -1.91 -12.89
CA ILE A 40 -11.88 -3.03 -12.78
C ILE A 40 -12.32 -3.91 -11.62
N LEU A 41 -12.91 -5.07 -11.94
CA LEU A 41 -13.30 -6.06 -10.95
C LEU A 41 -12.15 -7.02 -10.71
N TYR A 42 -11.80 -7.20 -9.44
CA TYR A 42 -10.81 -8.15 -8.97
C TYR A 42 -11.46 -9.45 -8.48
N SER A 43 -10.72 -10.55 -8.51
CA SER A 43 -11.16 -11.87 -8.01
C SER A 43 -11.59 -11.87 -6.53
N SER A 44 -11.18 -10.85 -5.76
CA SER A 44 -11.63 -10.61 -4.38
C SER A 44 -13.05 -10.04 -4.25
N GLY A 45 -13.75 -9.75 -5.36
CA GLY A 45 -15.03 -9.05 -5.36
C GLY A 45 -14.94 -7.55 -5.14
N LYS A 46 -13.73 -6.97 -5.11
CA LYS A 46 -13.51 -5.52 -5.09
C LYS A 46 -13.60 -4.97 -6.51
N LEU A 47 -14.36 -3.88 -6.68
CA LEU A 47 -14.48 -3.13 -7.93
C LEU A 47 -13.80 -1.77 -7.74
N LEU A 48 -12.79 -1.50 -8.56
CA LEU A 48 -12.10 -0.22 -8.62
C LEU A 48 -12.64 0.62 -9.77
N LEU A 49 -13.03 1.87 -9.49
CA LEU A 49 -13.34 2.89 -10.49
C LEU A 49 -12.14 3.82 -10.64
N GLN A 50 -11.60 3.88 -11.85
CA GLN A 50 -10.42 4.67 -12.18
C GLN A 50 -10.67 5.54 -13.42
N GLY A 51 -10.14 6.77 -13.45
CA GLY A 51 -10.26 7.69 -14.57
C GLY A 51 -10.39 9.14 -14.14
N ASN A 52 -11.00 9.96 -14.98
CA ASN A 52 -11.33 11.35 -14.65
C ASN A 52 -12.25 11.42 -13.42
N GLN A 53 -11.98 12.34 -12.50
CA GLN A 53 -12.66 12.40 -11.20
C GLN A 53 -14.17 12.56 -11.32
N ASP A 54 -14.65 13.51 -12.15
CA ASP A 54 -16.08 13.76 -12.33
C ASP A 54 -16.79 12.56 -12.96
N ALA A 55 -16.14 11.92 -13.93
CA ALA A 55 -16.66 10.74 -14.60
C ALA A 55 -16.71 9.52 -13.64
N VAL A 56 -15.72 9.36 -12.76
CA VAL A 56 -15.67 8.32 -11.71
C VAL A 56 -16.79 8.53 -10.70
N GLU A 57 -16.99 9.77 -10.22
CA GLU A 57 -18.07 10.08 -9.28
C GLU A 57 -19.46 9.83 -9.88
N LYS A 58 -19.64 10.20 -11.15
CA LYS A 58 -20.90 9.93 -11.86
C LYS A 58 -21.15 8.43 -12.00
N ALA A 59 -20.15 7.67 -12.39
CA ALA A 59 -20.23 6.22 -12.47
C ALA A 59 -20.50 5.58 -11.10
N ALA A 60 -19.85 6.06 -10.04
CA ALA A 60 -20.09 5.58 -8.69
C ALA A 60 -21.53 5.80 -8.25
N LYS A 61 -22.10 6.99 -8.48
CA LYS A 61 -23.53 7.28 -8.20
C LYS A 61 -24.48 6.39 -9.01
N GLU A 62 -24.14 6.08 -10.27
CA GLU A 62 -24.92 5.14 -11.08
C GLU A 62 -24.92 3.73 -10.47
N LEU A 63 -23.76 3.23 -10.01
CA LEU A 63 -23.63 1.90 -9.37
C LEU A 63 -24.39 1.84 -8.03
N GLU A 64 -24.30 2.89 -7.21
CA GLU A 64 -25.06 3.00 -5.95
C GLU A 64 -26.57 2.95 -6.19
N LYS A 65 -27.09 3.69 -7.18
CA LYS A 65 -28.53 3.70 -7.53
C LYS A 65 -29.08 2.31 -7.94
N ILE A 66 -28.25 1.46 -8.54
CA ILE A 66 -28.65 0.14 -8.98
C ILE A 66 -28.16 -0.96 -8.04
N ASN A 67 -27.68 -0.60 -6.82
CA ASN A 67 -27.23 -1.50 -5.77
C ASN A 67 -26.16 -2.51 -6.21
N ILE A 68 -25.21 -2.08 -7.03
CA ILE A 68 -24.06 -2.91 -7.41
C ILE A 68 -22.94 -2.71 -6.41
N GLY A 69 -22.82 -3.64 -5.46
CA GLY A 69 -21.83 -3.60 -4.40
C GLY A 69 -22.07 -2.50 -3.38
N LYS A 70 -21.17 -2.41 -2.41
CA LYS A 70 -21.18 -1.38 -1.38
C LYS A 70 -19.96 -0.47 -1.57
N LYS A 71 -20.20 0.81 -1.80
CA LYS A 71 -19.13 1.81 -1.88
C LYS A 71 -18.38 1.87 -0.57
N ILE A 72 -17.07 1.73 -0.62
CA ILE A 72 -16.20 1.95 0.53
C ILE A 72 -16.03 3.46 0.67
N SER A 73 -16.68 4.06 1.66
CA SER A 73 -16.49 5.47 2.01
C SER A 73 -15.53 5.59 3.19
N ALA A 74 -14.79 6.68 3.22
CA ALA A 74 -13.90 6.99 4.36
C ALA A 74 -14.66 7.10 5.70
N GLU A 75 -15.95 7.42 5.67
CA GLU A 75 -16.80 7.49 6.84
C GLU A 75 -17.10 6.11 7.48
N ALA A 76 -17.00 5.01 6.68
CA ALA A 76 -17.14 3.66 7.20
C ALA A 76 -15.90 3.18 7.99
N PHE A 77 -14.82 3.96 7.92
CA PHE A 77 -13.54 3.51 8.39
C PHE A 77 -13.33 3.66 9.90
N ARG A 78 -14.05 4.52 10.64
CA ARG A 78 -13.59 4.74 12.00
C ARG A 78 -14.67 5.07 13.02
N LYS A 79 -14.30 4.78 14.27
CA LYS A 79 -15.06 5.12 15.48
C LYS A 79 -14.38 6.21 16.34
N GLU A 80 -13.06 6.41 16.18
CA GLU A 80 -12.27 7.34 16.98
C GLU A 80 -12.44 8.77 16.48
N GLN A 81 -12.62 9.71 17.41
CA GLN A 81 -12.63 11.14 17.15
C GLN A 81 -11.30 11.80 17.54
N GLY A 82 -11.05 12.97 17.02
CA GLY A 82 -9.85 13.75 17.32
C GLY A 82 -8.60 13.25 16.56
N TRP A 83 -7.43 13.47 17.15
CA TRP A 83 -6.15 13.13 16.53
C TRP A 83 -5.86 11.63 16.59
N VAL A 84 -5.62 11.05 15.43
CA VAL A 84 -5.19 9.65 15.26
C VAL A 84 -3.91 9.61 14.44
N ILE A 85 -3.00 8.72 14.81
CA ILE A 85 -1.78 8.40 14.10
C ILE A 85 -1.93 6.98 13.57
N GLY A 86 -2.04 6.83 12.26
CA GLY A 86 -2.05 5.51 11.61
C GLY A 86 -0.66 5.15 11.13
N THR A 87 -0.20 3.94 11.38
CA THR A 87 1.10 3.45 10.84
C THR A 87 0.94 2.15 10.09
N ASP A 88 1.76 1.98 9.03
CA ASP A 88 1.82 0.76 8.22
C ASP A 88 3.25 0.53 7.69
N GLU A 89 3.55 -0.70 7.28
CA GLU A 89 4.88 -1.12 6.83
C GLU A 89 4.91 -1.58 5.37
N SER A 90 6.11 -1.57 4.78
CA SER A 90 6.41 -2.17 3.47
C SER A 90 7.77 -2.89 3.49
N LEU A 91 8.02 -3.72 2.47
CA LEU A 91 9.20 -4.57 2.30
C LEU A 91 9.37 -5.71 3.31
N LYS A 92 8.46 -5.91 4.26
CA LYS A 92 8.56 -6.99 5.26
C LYS A 92 8.71 -8.38 4.62
N GLY A 93 7.96 -8.65 3.55
CA GLY A 93 7.96 -9.92 2.83
C GLY A 93 8.81 -9.93 1.56
N ASP A 94 9.52 -8.86 1.25
CA ASP A 94 10.34 -8.74 0.04
C ASP A 94 11.76 -9.23 0.32
N THR A 95 12.34 -9.91 -0.67
CA THR A 95 13.73 -10.41 -0.59
C THR A 95 14.73 -9.26 -0.62
N PHE A 96 14.51 -8.32 -1.55
CA PHE A 96 15.32 -7.11 -1.71
C PHE A 96 14.77 -5.98 -0.85
N GLY A 97 15.68 -5.13 -0.39
CA GLY A 97 15.35 -4.04 0.53
C GLY A 97 15.33 -4.48 1.99
N GLY A 98 15.30 -3.50 2.88
CA GLY A 98 15.20 -3.67 4.33
C GLY A 98 13.75 -3.60 4.80
N LEU A 99 13.42 -2.55 5.59
CA LEU A 99 12.06 -2.26 6.04
C LEU A 99 11.76 -0.78 5.86
N VAL A 100 10.50 -0.48 5.58
CA VAL A 100 9.98 0.89 5.57
C VAL A 100 8.70 0.91 6.39
N VAL A 101 8.60 1.85 7.33
CA VAL A 101 7.39 2.13 8.08
C VAL A 101 7.03 3.59 7.88
N ALA A 102 5.76 3.87 7.65
CA ALA A 102 5.26 5.23 7.59
C ALA A 102 4.18 5.47 8.63
N GLY A 103 4.08 6.72 9.08
CA GLY A 103 3.02 7.21 9.94
C GLY A 103 2.32 8.41 9.32
N VAL A 104 1.02 8.49 9.52
CA VAL A 104 0.18 9.63 9.13
C VAL A 104 -0.68 10.05 10.31
N LYS A 105 -0.71 11.36 10.59
CA LYS A 105 -1.53 11.94 11.65
C LYS A 105 -2.65 12.77 11.05
N ALA A 106 -3.90 12.49 11.45
CA ALA A 106 -5.04 13.29 11.03
C ALA A 106 -6.08 13.49 12.15
N ASN A 107 -6.77 14.62 12.08
CA ASN A 107 -8.01 14.92 12.80
C ASN A 107 -9.20 14.79 11.84
N ASP A 108 -10.40 15.14 12.27
CA ASP A 108 -11.62 14.99 11.46
C ASP A 108 -11.58 15.81 10.15
N GLU A 109 -11.00 17.01 10.18
CA GLU A 109 -10.82 17.89 9.01
C GLU A 109 -9.82 17.31 8.00
N LEU A 110 -8.63 16.92 8.47
CA LEU A 110 -7.58 16.37 7.61
C LEU A 110 -7.98 15.01 7.00
N ARG A 111 -8.81 14.22 7.69
CA ARG A 111 -9.39 12.98 7.13
C ARG A 111 -10.29 13.25 5.95
N GLN A 112 -11.06 14.33 6.00
CA GLN A 112 -11.88 14.72 4.85
C GLN A 112 -10.98 15.00 3.64
N GLY A 113 -9.89 15.72 3.81
CA GLY A 113 -8.90 15.95 2.75
C GLY A 113 -8.30 14.66 2.19
N LEU A 114 -7.95 13.69 3.07
CA LEU A 114 -7.48 12.36 2.63
C LEU A 114 -8.56 11.58 1.87
N ALA A 115 -9.82 11.69 2.29
CA ALA A 115 -10.94 11.04 1.62
C ALA A 115 -11.19 11.64 0.22
N GLU A 116 -11.10 12.94 0.09
CA GLU A 116 -11.24 13.66 -1.19
C GLU A 116 -10.09 13.31 -2.16
N LEU A 117 -8.89 13.04 -1.65
CA LEU A 117 -7.79 12.49 -2.45
C LEU A 117 -8.07 11.08 -2.98
N GLY A 118 -9.04 10.38 -2.41
CA GLY A 118 -9.30 8.98 -2.74
C GLY A 118 -8.19 8.04 -2.27
N VAL A 119 -7.64 8.28 -1.07
CA VAL A 119 -6.66 7.39 -0.44
C VAL A 119 -7.29 6.01 -0.26
N VAL A 120 -6.64 4.99 -0.80
CA VAL A 120 -7.06 3.59 -0.78
C VAL A 120 -5.85 2.69 -0.50
N ASP A 121 -6.12 1.41 -0.26
CA ASP A 121 -5.06 0.41 -0.11
C ASP A 121 -4.04 0.51 -1.25
N SER A 122 -2.77 0.73 -0.91
CA SER A 122 -1.66 0.89 -1.85
C SER A 122 -1.47 -0.30 -2.79
N LYS A 123 -1.97 -1.47 -2.42
CA LYS A 123 -1.93 -2.70 -3.26
C LYS A 123 -2.70 -2.56 -4.56
N LEU A 124 -3.68 -1.66 -4.62
CA LEU A 124 -4.52 -1.41 -5.79
C LEU A 124 -3.93 -0.36 -6.75
N LEU A 125 -2.91 0.38 -6.31
CA LEU A 125 -2.26 1.44 -7.09
C LEU A 125 -1.09 0.91 -7.91
N ALA A 126 -0.92 1.42 -9.13
CA ALA A 126 0.32 1.24 -9.87
C ALA A 126 1.45 2.07 -9.22
N ASP A 127 2.71 1.68 -9.39
CA ASP A 127 3.85 2.32 -8.74
C ASP A 127 3.90 3.84 -8.95
N LYS A 128 3.64 4.30 -10.19
CA LYS A 128 3.57 5.74 -10.50
C LYS A 128 2.47 6.45 -9.74
N GLU A 129 1.31 5.82 -9.59
CA GLU A 129 0.17 6.36 -8.85
C GLU A 129 0.48 6.41 -7.34
N VAL A 130 1.17 5.40 -6.81
CA VAL A 130 1.65 5.38 -5.42
C VAL A 130 2.55 6.58 -5.14
N LEU A 131 3.55 6.84 -6.00
CA LEU A 131 4.47 7.96 -5.83
C LEU A 131 3.74 9.31 -5.92
N GLN A 132 2.82 9.47 -6.88
CA GLN A 132 2.03 10.70 -7.01
C GLN A 132 1.08 10.92 -5.83
N MET A 133 0.45 9.85 -5.34
CA MET A 133 -0.43 9.91 -4.19
C MET A 133 0.34 10.24 -2.92
N ALA A 134 1.52 9.64 -2.73
CA ALA A 134 2.39 9.91 -1.59
C ALA A 134 2.75 11.40 -1.48
N GLU A 135 3.12 12.04 -2.60
CA GLU A 135 3.40 13.49 -2.59
C GLU A 135 2.17 14.31 -2.20
N LYS A 136 0.99 13.98 -2.71
CA LYS A 136 -0.24 14.67 -2.32
C LYS A 136 -0.56 14.49 -0.82
N ILE A 137 -0.37 13.29 -0.26
CA ILE A 137 -0.58 13.03 1.17
C ILE A 137 0.36 13.88 2.01
N LYS A 138 1.65 13.97 1.67
CA LYS A 138 2.66 14.78 2.38
C LYS A 138 2.29 16.28 2.43
N HIS A 139 1.58 16.79 1.45
CA HIS A 139 1.14 18.19 1.42
C HIS A 139 -0.10 18.46 2.27
N ILE A 140 -0.87 17.44 2.63
CA ILE A 140 -2.15 17.61 3.33
C ILE A 140 -2.05 17.32 4.82
N VAL A 141 -1.25 16.30 5.21
CA VAL A 141 -1.22 15.81 6.58
C VAL A 141 0.20 15.70 7.12
N PRO A 142 0.40 15.90 8.43
CA PRO A 142 1.64 15.52 9.09
C PRO A 142 1.93 14.03 8.90
N CYS A 143 3.12 13.71 8.45
CA CYS A 143 3.54 12.33 8.22
C CYS A 143 5.03 12.14 8.48
N GLU A 144 5.42 10.90 8.74
CA GLU A 144 6.81 10.48 8.94
C GLU A 144 7.06 9.17 8.22
N VAL A 145 8.25 9.01 7.66
CA VAL A 145 8.69 7.75 7.02
C VAL A 145 10.05 7.35 7.57
N LYS A 146 10.10 6.19 8.18
CA LYS A 146 11.33 5.55 8.67
C LYS A 146 11.72 4.42 7.75
N SER A 147 12.98 4.39 7.36
CA SER A 147 13.51 3.37 6.45
C SER A 147 14.83 2.86 6.97
N ILE A 148 14.98 1.54 7.05
CA ILE A 148 16.25 0.88 7.30
C ILE A 148 16.66 0.08 6.07
N LEU A 149 17.94 0.13 5.72
CA LEU A 149 18.51 -0.61 4.61
C LEU A 149 18.75 -2.09 4.98
N PRO A 150 18.93 -2.98 3.98
CA PRO A 150 19.22 -4.39 4.24
C PRO A 150 20.41 -4.62 5.18
N GLU A 151 21.44 -3.80 5.10
CA GLU A 151 22.61 -3.91 5.97
C GLU A 151 22.25 -3.72 7.44
N GLU A 152 21.40 -2.75 7.77
CA GLU A 152 20.91 -2.54 9.14
C GLU A 152 19.96 -3.66 9.57
N TYR A 153 19.05 -4.08 8.70
CA TYR A 153 18.18 -5.23 8.94
C TYR A 153 19.01 -6.49 9.28
N ASN A 154 20.04 -6.78 8.50
CA ASN A 154 20.86 -7.98 8.64
C ASN A 154 21.71 -8.00 9.91
N ARG A 155 21.98 -6.84 10.53
CA ARG A 155 22.66 -6.78 11.85
C ARG A 155 21.79 -7.31 12.99
N ASN A 156 20.48 -7.06 12.92
CA ASN A 156 19.55 -7.44 14.00
C ASN A 156 18.79 -8.72 13.70
N ARG A 157 18.29 -8.92 12.46
CA ARG A 157 17.51 -10.06 11.96
C ARG A 157 16.21 -10.36 12.72
N GLU A 158 15.85 -9.57 13.71
CA GLU A 158 14.61 -9.71 14.46
C GLU A 158 13.54 -8.77 13.90
N VAL A 159 12.89 -9.21 12.82
CA VAL A 159 11.92 -8.40 12.08
C VAL A 159 10.83 -7.81 12.97
N THR A 160 10.33 -8.57 13.94
CA THR A 160 9.27 -8.11 14.86
C THR A 160 9.78 -6.98 15.75
N PHE A 161 10.99 -7.08 16.28
CA PHE A 161 11.61 -6.01 17.07
C PHE A 161 11.80 -4.75 16.23
N LEU A 162 12.35 -4.90 15.02
CA LEU A 162 12.58 -3.77 14.12
C LEU A 162 11.28 -3.07 13.73
N LEU A 163 10.21 -3.83 13.42
CA LEU A 163 8.90 -3.27 13.12
C LEU A 163 8.34 -2.50 14.31
N ASN A 164 8.28 -3.10 15.50
CA ASN A 164 7.79 -2.42 16.71
C ASN A 164 8.57 -1.12 16.96
N LYS A 165 9.90 -1.14 16.81
CA LYS A 165 10.76 0.04 16.94
C LYS A 165 10.37 1.13 15.93
N LEU A 166 10.29 0.80 14.65
CA LEU A 166 10.01 1.79 13.60
C LEU A 166 8.60 2.36 13.69
N HIS A 167 7.58 1.53 13.98
CA HIS A 167 6.21 2.01 14.21
C HIS A 167 6.15 2.96 15.40
N LYS A 168 6.84 2.62 16.50
CA LYS A 168 6.92 3.49 17.68
C LYS A 168 7.60 4.82 17.35
N GLU A 169 8.72 4.80 16.65
CA GLU A 169 9.45 6.02 16.26
C GLU A 169 8.60 6.94 15.37
N CYS A 170 7.81 6.39 14.43
CA CYS A 170 6.87 7.17 13.63
C CYS A 170 5.77 7.79 14.51
N ALA A 171 5.21 7.01 15.42
CA ALA A 171 4.16 7.49 16.30
C ALA A 171 4.66 8.55 17.31
N ASP A 172 5.83 8.34 17.90
CA ASP A 172 6.47 9.29 18.83
C ASP A 172 6.74 10.65 18.13
N TYR A 173 7.21 10.61 16.88
CA TYR A 173 7.45 11.82 16.09
C TYR A 173 6.15 12.60 15.81
N LEU A 174 5.05 11.90 15.59
CA LEU A 174 3.75 12.49 15.26
C LEU A 174 2.88 12.82 16.49
N PHE A 175 3.32 12.47 17.69
CA PHE A 175 2.58 12.73 18.95
C PHE A 175 2.17 14.23 19.06
N PRO A 176 1.00 14.60 19.66
CA PRO A 176 0.01 13.70 20.28
C PRO A 176 -1.03 13.15 19.31
N GLY A 177 -1.58 11.99 19.62
CA GLY A 177 -2.65 11.30 18.89
C GLY A 177 -2.73 9.84 19.32
N LYS A 178 -3.90 9.21 19.15
CA LYS A 178 -4.06 7.77 19.38
C LYS A 178 -3.36 7.00 18.27
N HIS A 179 -2.43 6.12 18.62
CA HIS A 179 -1.70 5.31 17.66
C HIS A 179 -2.50 4.06 17.27
N VAL A 180 -2.83 3.97 15.99
CA VAL A 180 -3.47 2.82 15.33
C VAL A 180 -2.45 2.13 14.44
N VAL A 181 -2.33 0.82 14.56
CA VAL A 181 -1.41 0.00 13.77
C VAL A 181 -2.14 -1.17 13.12
N ASP A 182 -1.76 -1.51 11.88
CA ASP A 182 -2.17 -2.79 11.30
C ASP A 182 -1.47 -3.93 12.05
N LYS A 183 -2.28 -4.78 12.70
CA LYS A 183 -1.78 -5.80 13.61
C LYS A 183 -0.95 -6.84 12.88
N PHE A 184 0.31 -6.97 13.26
CA PHE A 184 1.21 -8.02 12.80
C PHE A 184 1.59 -8.99 13.94
N PRO A 185 2.06 -10.21 13.64
CA PRO A 185 2.53 -11.15 14.65
C PRO A 185 3.62 -10.55 15.54
N GLY A 186 3.39 -10.55 16.85
CA GLY A 186 4.30 -9.95 17.84
C GLY A 186 4.24 -8.42 17.91
N CYS A 187 3.19 -7.79 17.40
CA CYS A 187 2.96 -6.36 17.56
C CYS A 187 2.73 -6.00 19.03
N THR A 188 3.53 -5.05 19.54
CA THR A 188 3.45 -4.56 20.94
C THR A 188 3.24 -3.05 21.00
N VAL A 189 3.07 -2.39 19.86
CA VAL A 189 2.89 -0.93 19.73
C VAL A 189 1.47 -0.59 19.31
N GLY A 190 1.10 0.67 19.53
CA GLY A 190 -0.24 1.19 19.24
C GLY A 190 -1.26 0.88 20.32
N GLU A 191 -2.04 1.90 20.71
CA GLU A 191 -3.18 1.75 21.62
C GLU A 191 -4.31 0.97 20.95
N ILE A 192 -4.36 0.99 19.61
CA ILE A 192 -5.38 0.33 18.81
C ILE A 192 -4.68 -0.57 17.79
N GLN A 193 -4.79 -1.88 17.99
CA GLN A 193 -4.24 -2.91 17.12
C GLN A 193 -5.37 -3.61 16.38
N VAL A 194 -5.45 -3.45 15.07
CA VAL A 194 -6.57 -3.96 14.26
C VAL A 194 -6.03 -4.66 13.02
N GLU A 195 -6.52 -5.86 12.75
CA GLU A 195 -6.23 -6.54 11.49
C GLU A 195 -6.90 -5.82 10.31
N ARG A 196 -6.15 -5.65 9.24
CA ARG A 196 -6.55 -4.90 8.04
C ARG A 196 -6.95 -3.46 8.38
N ALA A 197 -6.13 -2.81 9.21
CA ALA A 197 -6.40 -1.47 9.69
C ALA A 197 -6.50 -0.46 8.53
N GLU A 198 -5.79 -0.68 7.43
CA GLU A 198 -5.88 0.12 6.21
C GLU A 198 -7.29 0.18 5.61
N SER A 199 -8.14 -0.82 5.88
CA SER A 199 -9.54 -0.84 5.45
C SER A 199 -10.50 -0.18 6.44
N LYS A 200 -10.03 0.23 7.62
CA LYS A 200 -10.83 0.74 8.74
C LYS A 200 -10.42 2.15 9.18
N TYR A 201 -9.19 2.54 8.91
CA TYR A 201 -8.61 3.82 9.28
C TYR A 201 -7.92 4.46 8.08
N ILE A 202 -8.38 5.62 7.69
CA ILE A 202 -7.83 6.31 6.52
C ILE A 202 -6.39 6.76 6.75
N GLU A 203 -6.01 7.01 8.00
CA GLU A 203 -4.64 7.31 8.42
C GLU A 203 -3.70 6.13 8.12
N VAL A 204 -4.16 4.89 8.39
CA VAL A 204 -3.39 3.67 8.09
C VAL A 204 -3.33 3.44 6.58
N ALA A 205 -4.45 3.65 5.86
CA ALA A 205 -4.46 3.58 4.40
C ALA A 205 -3.48 4.60 3.76
N ALA A 206 -3.42 5.82 4.29
CA ALA A 206 -2.45 6.83 3.84
C ALA A 206 -1.01 6.45 4.20
N ALA A 207 -0.78 5.91 5.41
CA ALA A 207 0.52 5.38 5.82
C ALA A 207 0.99 4.24 4.91
N SER A 208 0.09 3.34 4.51
CA SER A 208 0.37 2.26 3.55
C SER A 208 0.88 2.79 2.20
N VAL A 209 0.26 3.86 1.68
CA VAL A 209 0.73 4.53 0.46
C VAL A 209 2.14 5.10 0.64
N LEU A 210 2.39 5.78 1.77
CA LEU A 210 3.71 6.37 2.06
C LEU A 210 4.79 5.30 2.28
N ALA A 211 4.48 4.23 3.00
CA ALA A 211 5.40 3.11 3.21
C ALA A 211 5.75 2.43 1.88
N ARG A 212 4.76 2.24 1.00
CA ARG A 212 4.96 1.70 -0.35
C ARG A 212 5.81 2.63 -1.22
N ALA A 213 5.58 3.95 -1.16
CA ALA A 213 6.39 4.92 -1.89
C ALA A 213 7.85 4.91 -1.40
N GLY A 214 8.08 4.87 -0.09
CA GLY A 214 9.41 4.72 0.50
C GLY A 214 10.09 3.41 0.09
N ALA A 215 9.34 2.32 -0.02
CA ALA A 215 9.85 1.03 -0.52
C ALA A 215 10.31 1.12 -1.98
N LEU A 216 9.53 1.78 -2.84
CA LEU A 216 9.91 1.99 -4.24
C LEU A 216 11.18 2.83 -4.34
N GLN A 217 11.30 3.90 -3.57
CA GLN A 217 12.49 4.75 -3.51
C GLN A 217 13.71 3.97 -3.00
N GLN A 218 13.55 3.14 -1.96
CA GLN A 218 14.62 2.30 -1.46
C GLN A 218 15.09 1.29 -2.49
N LEU A 219 14.17 0.61 -3.20
CA LEU A 219 14.51 -0.33 -4.24
C LEU A 219 15.19 0.34 -5.45
N ASP A 220 14.78 1.55 -5.80
CA ASP A 220 15.41 2.34 -6.86
C ASP A 220 16.84 2.73 -6.48
N TYR A 221 17.04 3.22 -5.25
CA TYR A 221 18.37 3.48 -4.71
C TYR A 221 19.26 2.23 -4.74
N LEU A 222 18.77 1.09 -4.24
CA LEU A 222 19.55 -0.15 -4.22
C LEU A 222 19.82 -0.67 -5.64
N SER A 223 18.87 -0.50 -6.57
CA SER A 223 19.05 -0.85 -7.98
C SER A 223 20.18 -0.03 -8.62
N SER A 224 20.25 1.26 -8.30
CA SER A 224 21.35 2.12 -8.78
C SER A 224 22.71 1.68 -8.24
N GLN A 225 22.77 1.23 -6.98
CA GLN A 225 23.99 0.68 -6.37
C GLN A 225 24.39 -0.68 -6.96
N ALA A 226 23.42 -1.52 -7.32
CA ALA A 226 23.65 -2.83 -7.94
C ALA A 226 24.03 -2.71 -9.43
N GLY A 227 23.68 -1.61 -10.09
CA GLY A 227 23.85 -1.42 -11.52
C GLY A 227 22.85 -2.20 -12.38
N PHE A 228 21.75 -2.68 -11.78
CA PHE A 228 20.61 -3.31 -12.46
C PHE A 228 19.35 -3.20 -11.62
N ARG A 229 18.18 -3.41 -12.25
CA ARG A 229 16.90 -3.28 -11.58
C ARG A 229 16.62 -4.46 -10.66
N LEU A 230 16.43 -4.18 -9.36
CA LEU A 230 16.04 -5.15 -8.35
C LEU A 230 14.53 -5.41 -8.39
N PRO A 231 14.10 -6.68 -8.33
CA PRO A 231 12.67 -7.02 -8.34
C PRO A 231 12.01 -6.77 -6.98
N LYS A 232 10.70 -6.55 -7.00
CA LYS A 232 9.83 -6.52 -5.83
C LYS A 232 9.39 -7.93 -5.43
N GLY A 233 9.00 -8.08 -4.16
CA GLY A 233 8.49 -9.33 -3.63
C GLY A 233 9.58 -10.37 -3.36
N SER A 234 9.17 -11.63 -3.27
CA SER A 234 10.04 -12.76 -2.94
C SER A 234 9.97 -13.92 -3.94
N THR A 235 9.08 -13.85 -4.93
CA THR A 235 8.76 -15.00 -5.80
C THR A 235 9.64 -15.08 -7.05
N HIS A 236 9.86 -13.97 -7.74
CA HIS A 236 10.60 -13.93 -9.01
C HIS A 236 11.96 -13.25 -8.87
N VAL A 237 12.73 -13.64 -7.85
CA VAL A 237 13.98 -12.96 -7.46
C VAL A 237 15.24 -13.71 -7.85
N LYS A 238 15.12 -14.98 -8.30
CA LYS A 238 16.25 -15.89 -8.52
C LYS A 238 17.27 -15.34 -9.53
N LEU A 239 16.82 -14.76 -10.63
CA LEU A 239 17.72 -14.17 -11.63
C LEU A 239 18.49 -12.98 -11.07
N ALA A 240 17.83 -12.14 -10.27
CA ALA A 240 18.49 -10.99 -9.65
C ALA A 240 19.49 -11.40 -8.56
N LEU A 241 19.20 -12.46 -7.80
CA LEU A 241 20.15 -13.03 -6.84
C LEU A 241 21.38 -13.63 -7.55
N PHE A 242 21.17 -14.31 -8.67
CA PHE A 242 22.27 -14.81 -9.50
C PHE A 242 23.12 -13.65 -10.05
N GLU A 243 22.50 -12.60 -10.56
CA GLU A 243 23.18 -11.40 -11.05
C GLU A 243 24.03 -10.72 -9.96
N LEU A 244 23.50 -10.62 -8.71
CA LEU A 244 24.30 -10.12 -7.57
C LEU A 244 25.56 -10.96 -7.35
N LYS A 245 25.43 -12.28 -7.43
CA LYS A 245 26.54 -13.23 -7.24
C LYS A 245 27.59 -13.10 -8.33
N GLU A 246 27.18 -13.07 -9.58
CA GLU A 246 28.08 -12.93 -10.75
C GLU A 246 28.86 -11.61 -10.72
N ARG A 247 28.25 -10.55 -10.19
CA ARG A 247 28.90 -9.24 -10.03
C ARG A 247 29.77 -9.14 -8.79
N GLY A 248 29.80 -10.17 -7.94
CA GLY A 248 30.56 -10.15 -6.69
C GLY A 248 30.07 -9.14 -5.67
N LEU A 249 28.79 -8.79 -5.71
CA LEU A 249 28.19 -7.80 -4.81
C LEU A 249 27.90 -8.40 -3.44
N ASP A 250 28.12 -7.62 -2.37
CA ASP A 250 27.81 -8.06 -1.00
C ASP A 250 26.30 -8.15 -0.80
N PHE A 251 25.79 -9.37 -0.69
CA PHE A 251 24.37 -9.67 -0.49
C PHE A 251 23.76 -8.91 0.69
N ARG A 252 24.51 -8.68 1.77
CA ARG A 252 24.04 -8.00 2.99
C ARG A 252 23.57 -6.58 2.72
N LYS A 253 24.04 -5.96 1.64
CA LYS A 253 23.68 -4.59 1.26
C LYS A 253 22.39 -4.52 0.46
N PHE A 254 21.90 -5.64 -0.08
CA PHE A 254 20.78 -5.65 -1.01
C PHE A 254 19.59 -6.49 -0.57
N VAL A 255 19.83 -7.57 0.19
CA VAL A 255 18.81 -8.56 0.55
C VAL A 255 18.78 -8.88 2.03
N LYS A 256 17.65 -9.43 2.49
CA LYS A 256 17.52 -10.07 3.81
C LYS A 256 18.12 -11.46 3.75
N VAL A 257 19.29 -11.65 4.33
CA VAL A 257 20.06 -12.90 4.22
C VAL A 257 19.45 -14.10 4.96
N ASP A 258 18.49 -13.86 5.83
CA ASP A 258 17.74 -14.91 6.55
C ASP A 258 16.61 -15.54 5.72
N PHE A 259 16.24 -14.93 4.59
CA PHE A 259 15.20 -15.47 3.71
C PHE A 259 15.64 -16.77 3.04
N SER A 260 14.74 -17.76 3.00
CA SER A 260 15.02 -19.11 2.49
C SER A 260 15.53 -19.11 1.04
N ASN A 261 14.96 -18.24 0.19
CA ASN A 261 15.32 -18.09 -1.21
C ASN A 261 16.69 -17.42 -1.44
N VAL A 262 17.29 -16.84 -0.40
CA VAL A 262 18.63 -16.22 -0.46
C VAL A 262 19.71 -17.23 -0.04
N LYS A 263 19.40 -18.14 0.89
CA LYS A 263 20.37 -19.05 1.49
C LYS A 263 21.12 -19.94 0.48
N GLU A 264 20.49 -20.28 -0.64
CA GLU A 264 21.13 -21.07 -1.70
C GLU A 264 22.21 -20.30 -2.49
N PHE A 265 22.28 -18.96 -2.33
CA PHE A 265 23.24 -18.09 -3.01
C PHE A 265 24.40 -17.63 -2.12
N LEU A 266 24.24 -17.74 -0.80
CA LEU A 266 25.28 -17.43 0.18
C LEU A 266 26.27 -18.57 0.29
#